data_d17aef97bef4e30ab3eacb73b5cf667f
#
_entry.id   d17aef97bef4e30ab3eacb73b5cf667f
#
_cell.length_a   1.000
_cell.length_b   1.000
_cell.length_c   1.000
_cell.angle_alpha   90.00
_cell.angle_beta   90.00
_cell.angle_gamma   90.00
#
_symmetry.space_group_name_H-M   'P 1'
#
loop_
_entity.id
_entity.type
_entity.pdbx_description
1 polymer ?
#
loop_
_entity_poly.entity_id
_entity_poly.type
_entity_poly.pdbx_seq_one_letter_code
_entity_poly.pdbx_strand_id
1 'polypeptide(L)'
;MEMTPRLSLPLLVAGQVQKEVFLNEALALADLLIAGSVEPAPIASPPASATTGTLYRVAAAGASGAFAGQEGKLAGWTEGGWRFVAPVEGMRLTELGSGLELAYRDGLWTSGSLRASEVLIGGQRVLGARQDAVADPAGGTVVDTQGRLAITQILAALRAHGLIES
;
A
#
# COMPACT_ATOMS: atom_id res chain seq x y z
N MET A 1 -14.22 30.83 1.47
CA MET A 1 -13.32 30.18 2.41
C MET A 1 -12.52 29.18 1.56
N GLU A 2 -11.20 29.31 1.54
CA GLU A 2 -10.34 28.37 0.82
C GLU A 2 -10.32 27.03 1.53
N MET A 3 -10.21 25.96 0.77
CA MET A 3 -10.26 24.57 1.24
C MET A 3 -9.14 23.74 0.63
N THR A 4 -8.72 22.68 1.30
CA THR A 4 -7.80 21.72 0.72
C THR A 4 -8.48 20.87 -0.38
N PRO A 5 -7.72 20.42 -1.41
CA PRO A 5 -8.31 19.85 -2.62
C PRO A 5 -8.97 18.46 -2.45
N ARG A 6 -8.55 17.67 -1.46
CA ARG A 6 -9.05 16.29 -1.30
C ARG A 6 -10.14 16.17 -0.24
N LEU A 7 -9.86 16.62 0.97
CA LEU A 7 -10.75 16.46 2.12
C LEU A 7 -11.55 17.73 2.45
N SER A 8 -11.37 18.80 1.66
CA SER A 8 -12.04 20.10 1.88
C SER A 8 -11.82 20.63 3.29
N LEU A 9 -10.61 20.47 3.85
CA LEU A 9 -10.25 21.04 5.14
C LEU A 9 -10.20 22.55 5.02
N PRO A 10 -10.85 23.31 5.92
CA PRO A 10 -10.87 24.77 5.82
C PRO A 10 -9.48 25.36 6.07
N LEU A 11 -9.04 26.24 5.19
CA LEU A 11 -7.79 26.97 5.32
C LEU A 11 -8.01 28.28 6.08
N LEU A 12 -7.00 28.69 6.84
CA LEU A 12 -6.99 29.99 7.49
C LEU A 12 -6.81 31.10 6.47
N VAL A 13 -7.57 32.18 6.63
CA VAL A 13 -7.46 33.37 5.81
C VAL A 13 -6.36 34.29 6.35
N ALA A 14 -5.62 34.96 5.46
CA ALA A 14 -4.55 35.89 5.83
C ALA A 14 -5.02 36.99 6.81
N GLY A 15 -4.18 37.27 7.82
CA GLY A 15 -4.46 38.31 8.82
C GLY A 15 -4.12 37.93 10.27
N GLN A 16 -3.63 36.72 10.52
CA GLN A 16 -3.28 36.24 11.86
C GLN A 16 -1.77 36.07 12.08
N VAL A 17 -0.97 37.12 11.78
CA VAL A 17 0.48 37.16 12.10
C VAL A 17 1.26 35.95 11.55
N GLN A 18 1.14 35.65 10.24
CA GLN A 18 1.85 34.59 9.51
C GLN A 18 1.65 33.15 10.03
N LYS A 19 0.79 32.93 11.01
CA LYS A 19 0.48 31.56 11.51
C LYS A 19 -0.31 30.75 10.47
N GLU A 20 -1.03 31.45 9.62
CA GLU A 20 -1.82 30.85 8.54
C GLU A 20 -0.95 30.05 7.55
N VAL A 21 0.26 30.51 7.24
CA VAL A 21 1.15 29.82 6.29
C VAL A 21 1.55 28.44 6.82
N PHE A 22 2.06 28.39 8.06
CA PHE A 22 2.50 27.13 8.65
C PHE A 22 1.35 26.14 8.87
N LEU A 23 0.18 26.67 9.31
CA LEU A 23 -0.96 25.80 9.56
C LEU A 23 -1.56 25.28 8.24
N ASN A 24 -1.66 26.12 7.23
CA ASN A 24 -2.16 25.72 5.91
C ASN A 24 -1.24 24.72 5.23
N GLU A 25 0.08 24.83 5.38
CA GLU A 25 1.01 23.79 4.93
C GLU A 25 0.79 22.47 5.66
N ALA A 26 0.61 22.50 6.97
CA ALA A 26 0.31 21.30 7.74
C ALA A 26 -1.03 20.66 7.33
N LEU A 27 -2.04 21.47 7.06
CA LEU A 27 -3.34 21.00 6.56
C LEU A 27 -3.23 20.41 5.15
N ALA A 28 -2.44 21.03 4.26
CA ALA A 28 -2.20 20.48 2.93
C ALA A 28 -1.49 19.13 2.97
N LEU A 29 -0.51 18.96 3.87
CA LEU A 29 0.12 17.65 4.09
C LEU A 29 -0.84 16.63 4.71
N ALA A 30 -1.66 17.04 5.67
CA ALA A 30 -2.68 16.19 6.25
C ALA A 30 -3.69 15.72 5.19
N ASP A 31 -4.13 16.61 4.33
CA ASP A 31 -5.05 16.33 3.21
C ASP A 31 -4.48 15.28 2.24
N LEU A 32 -3.18 15.35 1.95
CA LEU A 32 -2.50 14.37 1.09
C LEU A 32 -2.38 12.98 1.73
N LEU A 33 -2.19 12.92 3.05
CA LEU A 33 -1.84 11.69 3.77
C LEU A 33 -3.03 11.01 4.44
N ILE A 34 -4.03 11.75 4.88
CA ILE A 34 -5.26 11.17 5.44
C ILE A 34 -6.05 10.52 4.30
N ALA A 35 -6.39 9.24 4.43
CA ALA A 35 -6.96 8.43 3.35
C ALA A 35 -6.15 8.56 2.04
N GLY A 36 -4.82 8.55 2.16
CA GLY A 36 -3.89 8.84 1.07
C GLY A 36 -4.03 7.86 -0.08
N SER A 37 -4.13 8.40 -1.28
CA SER A 37 -4.01 7.64 -2.52
C SER A 37 -2.80 8.14 -3.31
N VAL A 38 -2.09 7.23 -3.95
CA VAL A 38 -0.82 7.50 -4.63
C VAL A 38 -0.84 6.95 -6.05
N GLU A 39 -0.18 7.64 -6.95
CA GLU A 39 0.00 7.17 -8.34
C GLU A 39 0.72 5.81 -8.38
N PRO A 40 0.40 4.95 -9.38
CA PRO A 40 0.77 3.53 -9.36
C PRO A 40 2.27 3.27 -9.25
N ALA A 41 3.07 3.91 -10.10
CA ALA A 41 4.51 3.63 -10.19
C ALA A 41 5.34 4.71 -9.49
N PRO A 42 6.47 4.34 -8.84
CA PRO A 42 7.47 5.33 -8.45
C PRO A 42 8.07 6.00 -9.69
N ILE A 43 8.25 7.33 -9.62
CA ILE A 43 8.80 8.12 -10.71
C ILE A 43 10.09 8.82 -10.30
N ALA A 44 11.06 8.89 -11.22
CA ALA A 44 12.36 9.51 -10.96
C ALA A 44 12.37 11.03 -11.20
N SER A 45 11.44 11.54 -11.98
CA SER A 45 11.33 12.98 -12.29
C SER A 45 9.89 13.46 -12.14
N PRO A 46 9.68 14.72 -11.78
CA PRO A 46 8.34 15.28 -11.73
C PRO A 46 7.63 15.12 -13.07
N PRO A 47 6.31 14.85 -13.10
CA PRO A 47 5.54 14.86 -14.33
C PRO A 47 5.51 16.29 -14.91
N ALA A 48 5.31 16.39 -16.21
CA ALA A 48 5.25 17.69 -16.92
C ALA A 48 4.09 18.56 -16.40
N SER A 49 3.02 17.94 -15.91
CA SER A 49 1.92 18.60 -15.20
C SER A 49 1.49 17.73 -14.02
N ALA A 50 1.24 18.36 -12.88
CA ALA A 50 0.71 17.70 -11.69
C ALA A 50 -0.57 18.41 -11.26
N THR A 51 -1.57 17.63 -10.88
CA THR A 51 -2.82 18.17 -10.32
C THR A 51 -2.66 18.36 -8.83
N THR A 52 -3.14 19.47 -8.29
CA THR A 52 -3.14 19.74 -6.86
C THR A 52 -3.88 18.62 -6.10
N GLY A 53 -3.26 18.12 -5.04
CA GLY A 53 -3.77 16.97 -4.28
C GLY A 53 -3.30 15.61 -4.78
N THR A 54 -2.51 15.55 -5.86
CA THR A 54 -1.92 14.28 -6.33
C THR A 54 -0.66 13.95 -5.54
N LEU A 55 -0.51 12.67 -5.19
CA LEU A 55 0.63 12.12 -4.46
C LEU A 55 1.37 11.10 -5.32
N TYR A 56 2.69 11.19 -5.34
CA TYR A 56 3.61 10.31 -6.07
C TYR A 56 4.60 9.66 -5.12
N ARG A 57 5.12 8.51 -5.50
CA ARG A 57 6.31 7.91 -4.88
C ARG A 57 7.54 8.32 -5.69
N VAL A 58 8.53 8.93 -5.05
CA VAL A 58 9.82 9.20 -5.70
C VAL A 58 10.60 7.90 -5.80
N ALA A 59 11.18 7.62 -6.97
CA ALA A 59 12.00 6.43 -7.17
C ALA A 59 13.15 6.37 -6.15
N ALA A 60 13.53 5.16 -5.74
CA ALA A 60 14.59 4.94 -4.75
C ALA A 60 16.00 5.32 -5.26
N ALA A 61 16.15 5.53 -6.57
CA ALA A 61 17.39 5.96 -7.18
C ALA A 61 17.11 6.77 -8.46
N GLY A 62 18.05 7.63 -8.84
CA GLY A 62 18.00 8.40 -10.08
C GLY A 62 17.00 9.56 -10.06
N ALA A 63 16.60 10.04 -8.89
CA ALA A 63 15.73 11.19 -8.77
C ALA A 63 16.37 12.43 -9.40
N SER A 64 15.57 13.21 -10.15
CA SER A 64 16.03 14.37 -10.93
C SER A 64 15.05 15.53 -10.92
N GLY A 65 15.44 16.67 -11.42
CA GLY A 65 14.64 17.89 -11.38
C GLY A 65 14.28 18.27 -9.94
N ALA A 66 13.03 18.62 -9.69
CA ALA A 66 12.57 18.94 -8.33
C ALA A 66 12.58 17.74 -7.36
N PHE A 67 12.79 16.51 -7.86
CA PHE A 67 12.89 15.29 -7.04
C PHE A 67 14.32 14.94 -6.63
N ALA A 68 15.33 15.64 -7.13
CA ALA A 68 16.73 15.39 -6.77
C ALA A 68 16.95 15.49 -5.26
N GLY A 69 17.55 14.44 -4.66
CA GLY A 69 17.75 14.34 -3.22
C GLY A 69 16.50 14.01 -2.40
N GLN A 70 15.42 13.59 -3.07
CA GLN A 70 14.16 13.18 -2.43
C GLN A 70 13.84 11.70 -2.64
N GLU A 71 14.86 10.90 -2.96
CA GLU A 71 14.71 9.46 -3.23
C GLU A 71 13.95 8.73 -2.12
N GLY A 72 13.01 7.88 -2.52
CA GLY A 72 12.19 7.07 -1.61
C GLY A 72 11.10 7.83 -0.85
N LYS A 73 11.02 9.16 -0.99
CA LYS A 73 9.97 9.96 -0.33
C LYS A 73 8.66 9.96 -1.13
N LEU A 74 7.62 10.39 -0.47
CA LEU A 74 6.37 10.79 -1.10
C LEU A 74 6.50 12.24 -1.58
N ALA A 75 6.01 12.52 -2.78
CA ALA A 75 5.97 13.85 -3.37
C ALA A 75 4.51 14.24 -3.64
N GLY A 76 3.99 15.20 -2.89
CA GLY A 76 2.66 15.75 -3.08
C GLY A 76 2.69 17.09 -3.81
N TRP A 77 1.81 17.27 -4.78
CA TRP A 77 1.66 18.56 -5.45
C TRP A 77 0.60 19.39 -4.74
N THR A 78 0.98 20.57 -4.27
CA THR A 78 0.12 21.55 -3.61
C THR A 78 0.11 22.86 -4.40
N GLU A 79 -0.75 23.81 -4.05
CA GLU A 79 -0.70 25.16 -4.63
C GLU A 79 0.64 25.86 -4.40
N GLY A 80 1.33 25.53 -3.31
CA GLY A 80 2.67 26.02 -3.01
C GLY A 80 3.80 25.23 -3.67
N GLY A 81 3.50 24.28 -4.60
CA GLY A 81 4.46 23.43 -5.28
C GLY A 81 4.66 22.07 -4.59
N TRP A 82 5.77 21.42 -4.90
CA TRP A 82 6.10 20.10 -4.36
C TRP A 82 6.34 20.13 -2.86
N ARG A 83 5.72 19.17 -2.16
CA ARG A 83 5.97 18.87 -0.75
C ARG A 83 6.42 17.42 -0.63
N PHE A 84 7.48 17.20 0.15
CA PHE A 84 8.09 15.88 0.28
C PHE A 84 7.90 15.37 1.71
N VAL A 85 7.44 14.12 1.83
CA VAL A 85 7.24 13.46 3.11
C VAL A 85 8.03 12.15 3.11
N ALA A 86 8.91 11.98 4.08
CA ALA A 86 9.56 10.69 4.31
C ALA A 86 8.50 9.69 4.79
N PRO A 87 8.40 8.51 4.19
CA PRO A 87 7.50 7.50 4.71
C PRO A 87 7.95 7.03 6.09
N VAL A 88 6.98 6.72 6.95
CA VAL A 88 7.22 6.21 8.29
C VAL A 88 6.67 4.80 8.43
N GLU A 89 7.28 4.01 9.31
CA GLU A 89 6.85 2.63 9.58
C GLU A 89 5.36 2.57 9.94
N GLY A 90 4.62 1.67 9.27
CA GLY A 90 3.18 1.53 9.42
C GLY A 90 2.32 2.47 8.56
N MET A 91 2.92 3.38 7.79
CA MET A 91 2.18 4.23 6.85
C MET A 91 1.45 3.37 5.81
N ARG A 92 0.21 3.74 5.51
CA ARG A 92 -0.64 3.04 4.53
C ARG A 92 -1.22 4.04 3.53
N LEU A 93 -1.26 3.62 2.28
CA LEU A 93 -1.82 4.37 1.15
C LEU A 93 -2.59 3.42 0.25
N THR A 94 -3.46 3.95 -0.57
CA THR A 94 -4.09 3.17 -1.65
C THR A 94 -3.40 3.48 -2.97
N GLU A 95 -2.93 2.47 -3.67
CA GLU A 95 -2.37 2.64 -5.02
C GLU A 95 -3.50 2.82 -6.03
N LEU A 96 -3.47 3.94 -6.75
CA LEU A 96 -4.45 4.21 -7.81
C LEU A 96 -4.26 3.24 -8.98
N GLY A 97 -5.34 2.89 -9.64
CA GLY A 97 -5.33 1.94 -10.75
C GLY A 97 -5.49 0.48 -10.30
N SER A 98 -4.68 -0.01 -9.36
CA SER A 98 -4.84 -1.36 -8.81
C SER A 98 -5.88 -1.45 -7.69
N GLY A 99 -6.08 -0.35 -6.96
CA GLY A 99 -6.90 -0.32 -5.74
C GLY A 99 -6.28 -1.06 -4.55
N LEU A 100 -5.04 -1.51 -4.67
CA LEU A 100 -4.36 -2.27 -3.62
C LEU A 100 -3.83 -1.35 -2.51
N GLU A 101 -3.83 -1.85 -1.29
CA GLU A 101 -3.16 -1.19 -0.17
C GLU A 101 -1.64 -1.29 -0.33
N LEU A 102 -0.97 -0.15 -0.22
CA LEU A 102 0.46 -0.04 0.00
C LEU A 102 0.71 0.14 1.50
N ALA A 103 1.58 -0.68 2.06
CA ALA A 103 2.06 -0.53 3.43
C ALA A 103 3.58 -0.32 3.43
N TYR A 104 4.04 0.70 4.17
CA TYR A 104 5.47 0.93 4.39
C TYR A 104 5.92 0.16 5.62
N ARG A 105 6.82 -0.81 5.41
CA ARG A 105 7.35 -1.69 6.46
C ARG A 105 8.78 -2.08 6.16
N ASP A 106 9.58 -2.17 7.21
CA ASP A 106 10.99 -2.57 7.11
C ASP A 106 11.76 -1.73 6.06
N GLY A 107 11.43 -0.44 5.95
CA GLY A 107 12.04 0.48 5.00
C GLY A 107 11.53 0.36 3.55
N LEU A 108 10.52 -0.45 3.27
CA LEU A 108 10.02 -0.74 1.92
C LEU A 108 8.50 -0.59 1.81
N TRP A 109 8.05 -0.19 0.62
CA TRP A 109 6.64 -0.24 0.25
C TRP A 109 6.28 -1.64 -0.26
N THR A 110 5.30 -2.28 0.36
CA THR A 110 4.71 -3.55 -0.09
C THR A 110 3.28 -3.32 -0.57
N SER A 111 2.94 -3.87 -1.75
CA SER A 111 1.62 -3.73 -2.36
C SER A 111 0.80 -5.01 -2.19
N GLY A 112 -0.48 -4.88 -1.86
CA GLY A 112 -1.45 -5.96 -1.85
C GLY A 112 -1.21 -7.05 -0.78
N SER A 113 -0.37 -6.80 0.22
CA SER A 113 -0.07 -7.76 1.28
C SER A 113 -0.84 -7.46 2.55
N LEU A 114 -1.68 -8.39 2.99
CA LEU A 114 -2.32 -8.37 4.30
C LEU A 114 -1.49 -9.20 5.28
N ARG A 115 -1.00 -8.60 6.36
CA ARG A 115 -0.39 -9.33 7.49
C ARG A 115 -1.46 -9.50 8.58
N ALA A 116 -1.88 -10.72 8.79
CA ALA A 116 -2.84 -11.10 9.81
C ALA A 116 -2.39 -12.39 10.47
N SER A 117 -2.69 -12.59 11.75
CA SER A 117 -2.49 -13.85 12.46
C SER A 117 -3.61 -14.85 12.15
N GLU A 118 -4.79 -14.34 11.83
CA GLU A 118 -5.96 -15.12 11.45
C GLU A 118 -6.95 -14.24 10.66
N VAL A 119 -7.85 -14.88 9.94
CA VAL A 119 -9.01 -14.23 9.30
C VAL A 119 -10.28 -14.80 9.92
N LEU A 120 -11.13 -13.89 10.43
CA LEU A 120 -12.42 -14.24 11.02
C LEU A 120 -13.56 -13.78 10.10
N ILE A 121 -14.56 -14.63 9.91
CA ILE A 121 -15.80 -14.30 9.23
C ILE A 121 -16.94 -14.62 10.17
N GLY A 122 -17.79 -13.64 10.48
CA GLY A 122 -18.88 -13.82 11.46
C GLY A 122 -18.42 -14.27 12.84
N GLY A 123 -17.21 -13.88 13.25
CA GLY A 123 -16.59 -14.27 14.52
C GLY A 123 -15.97 -15.69 14.53
N GLN A 124 -16.04 -16.42 13.40
CA GLN A 124 -15.44 -17.73 13.26
C GLN A 124 -14.15 -17.66 12.44
N ARG A 125 -13.11 -18.36 12.90
CA ARG A 125 -11.82 -18.41 12.19
C ARG A 125 -11.94 -19.25 10.92
N VAL A 126 -11.68 -18.63 9.77
CA VAL A 126 -11.69 -19.28 8.44
C VAL A 126 -10.29 -19.52 7.91
N LEU A 127 -9.30 -18.71 8.31
CA LEU A 127 -7.88 -18.91 8.02
C LEU A 127 -7.09 -18.69 9.32
N GLY A 128 -6.09 -19.52 9.55
CA GLY A 128 -5.17 -19.40 10.68
C GLY A 128 -3.74 -19.67 10.23
N ALA A 129 -2.90 -20.16 11.14
CA ALA A 129 -1.53 -20.52 10.81
C ALA A 129 -1.52 -21.59 9.70
N ARG A 130 -0.51 -21.51 8.83
CA ARG A 130 -0.22 -22.52 7.82
C ARG A 130 -0.07 -23.88 8.50
N GLN A 131 -0.67 -24.92 7.93
CA GLN A 131 -0.61 -26.29 8.44
C GLN A 131 0.61 -27.03 7.91
N ASP A 132 1.01 -28.09 8.61
CA ASP A 132 2.11 -28.97 8.22
C ASP A 132 1.83 -29.65 6.87
N ALA A 133 2.89 -30.20 6.27
CA ALA A 133 2.79 -30.93 5.02
C ALA A 133 1.94 -32.20 5.17
N VAL A 134 1.10 -32.44 4.20
CA VAL A 134 0.33 -33.70 4.06
C VAL A 134 0.93 -34.51 2.94
N ALA A 135 1.34 -35.77 3.25
CA ALA A 135 1.92 -36.64 2.25
C ALA A 135 0.90 -37.06 1.19
N ASP A 136 1.39 -37.26 -0.03
CA ASP A 136 0.57 -37.80 -1.11
C ASP A 136 0.17 -39.26 -0.80
N PRO A 137 -1.03 -39.71 -1.26
CA PRO A 137 -1.49 -41.07 -0.99
C PRO A 137 -0.58 -42.09 -1.64
N ALA A 138 -0.08 -43.05 -0.82
CA ALA A 138 0.83 -44.11 -1.23
C ALA A 138 0.49 -45.46 -0.56
N GLY A 139 0.96 -46.55 -1.13
CA GLY A 139 0.79 -47.90 -0.59
C GLY A 139 -0.64 -48.45 -0.76
N GLY A 140 -0.97 -49.56 -0.04
CA GLY A 140 -2.26 -50.24 -0.11
C GLY A 140 -2.33 -51.35 -1.15
N THR A 141 -3.14 -52.40 -0.90
CA THR A 141 -3.32 -53.55 -1.80
C THR A 141 -4.37 -53.31 -2.88
N VAL A 142 -5.33 -52.42 -2.62
CA VAL A 142 -6.33 -51.98 -3.60
C VAL A 142 -6.05 -50.51 -3.90
N VAL A 143 -5.76 -50.20 -5.15
CA VAL A 143 -5.39 -48.86 -5.61
C VAL A 143 -6.53 -48.27 -6.39
N ASP A 144 -7.22 -47.29 -5.79
CA ASP A 144 -8.11 -46.39 -6.51
C ASP A 144 -7.27 -45.24 -7.14
N THR A 145 -6.89 -45.43 -8.38
CA THR A 145 -6.06 -44.47 -9.11
C THR A 145 -6.76 -43.12 -9.30
N GLN A 146 -8.08 -43.11 -9.53
CA GLN A 146 -8.86 -41.89 -9.75
C GLN A 146 -9.01 -41.11 -8.44
N GLY A 147 -9.30 -41.81 -7.34
CA GLY A 147 -9.39 -41.18 -6.02
C GLY A 147 -8.04 -40.60 -5.58
N ARG A 148 -6.93 -41.32 -5.79
CA ARG A 148 -5.57 -40.81 -5.49
C ARG A 148 -5.22 -39.59 -6.32
N LEU A 149 -5.54 -39.59 -7.61
CA LEU A 149 -5.29 -38.44 -8.47
C LEU A 149 -6.05 -37.20 -7.97
N ALA A 150 -7.32 -37.37 -7.60
CA ALA A 150 -8.14 -36.29 -7.06
C ALA A 150 -7.54 -35.73 -5.75
N ILE A 151 -7.11 -36.62 -4.82
CA ILE A 151 -6.46 -36.17 -3.57
C ILE A 151 -5.16 -35.43 -3.86
N THR A 152 -4.32 -35.93 -4.75
CA THR A 152 -3.05 -35.27 -5.11
C THR A 152 -3.31 -33.88 -5.72
N GLN A 153 -4.35 -33.73 -6.53
CA GLN A 153 -4.74 -32.42 -7.08
C GLN A 153 -5.23 -31.46 -5.99
N ILE A 154 -6.00 -31.93 -5.02
CA ILE A 154 -6.44 -31.13 -3.86
C ILE A 154 -5.23 -30.68 -3.03
N LEU A 155 -4.31 -31.60 -2.72
CA LEU A 155 -3.09 -31.27 -1.97
C LEU A 155 -2.22 -30.25 -2.74
N ALA A 156 -2.09 -30.41 -4.06
CA ALA A 156 -1.37 -29.46 -4.89
C ALA A 156 -2.00 -28.05 -4.84
N ALA A 157 -3.32 -27.96 -4.87
CA ALA A 157 -4.02 -26.69 -4.73
C ALA A 157 -3.82 -26.06 -3.33
N LEU A 158 -3.92 -26.84 -2.25
CA LEU A 158 -3.67 -26.36 -0.89
C LEU A 158 -2.23 -25.87 -0.70
N ARG A 159 -1.24 -26.59 -1.26
CA ARG A 159 0.19 -26.17 -1.29
C ARG A 159 0.37 -24.90 -2.08
N ALA A 160 -0.22 -24.80 -3.28
CA ALA A 160 -0.12 -23.60 -4.13
C ALA A 160 -0.69 -22.34 -3.45
N HIS A 161 -1.74 -22.47 -2.68
CA HIS A 161 -2.30 -21.39 -1.86
C HIS A 161 -1.55 -21.15 -0.55
N GLY A 162 -0.55 -21.98 -0.21
CA GLY A 162 0.20 -21.85 1.03
C GLY A 162 -0.60 -22.21 2.30
N LEU A 163 -1.67 -22.97 2.17
CA LEU A 163 -2.50 -23.39 3.30
C LEU A 163 -1.90 -24.56 4.08
N ILE A 164 -1.11 -25.40 3.40
CA ILE A 164 -0.28 -26.47 3.98
C ILE A 164 1.16 -26.33 3.47
N GLU A 165 2.11 -26.95 4.14
CA GLU A 165 3.51 -27.02 3.70
C GLU A 165 3.68 -27.91 2.47
N SER A 166 4.82 -27.73 1.79
CA SER A 166 5.19 -28.51 0.58
C SER A 166 5.70 -29.88 0.93
#